data_013c8be92efcc1460ac146aaaf372118
#
_entry.id   013c8be92efcc1460ac146aaaf372118
#
_cell.length_a   1.000
_cell.length_b   1.000
_cell.length_c   1.000
_cell.angle_alpha   90.00
_cell.angle_beta   90.00
_cell.angle_gamma   90.00
#
_symmetry.space_group_name_H-M   'P 1'
#
loop_
_entity.id
_entity.type
_entity.pdbx_description
1 polymer ?
#
loop_
_entity_poly.entity_id
_entity_poly.type
_entity_poly.pdbx_seq_one_letter_code
_entity_poly.pdbx_strand_id
1 'polypeptide(L)'
;MKLIAKTLVVCIWVSLANCAPAPAEDNPDEATAQLDRCEGLAFDAITPDEKGNYFFFQGTHLWKGFDGPAHRSSDFFHDLGSIHVDAAFRMHNKDDPKSHDHIFFFQGDKVLSYYNHTLEEGYPKELQEDFPGIPSHVDAVVECPSGECKTDSVLFFKENQVHIYDITTKAVKTKTWSHLPRCTSALRWLEHYYCFHGHNFTRFHPVTGDVTGAYPKDARRYFMKCPDFSHGEGYSTPKCSEVKLDAITTDDSGKSYFFAGSIYMRLDSRRDGLHAFPIRRTWSEVPSVDAVFFYGDKMYFIKGNQTYIYKGGAHYTLMEGYPKSLAEELGVEVDVDAAFLCPNKHTVHIIQGDRVRAVDLTATPRVVTQEHTLPLKDIDAALCGPNGIHLFKGSDYYKYESELSLVTSSTAPVPLKITSAVMGCQD
;
A
#
# COMPACT_ATOMS: atom_id res chain seq x y z
N MET A 1 -36.39 45.16 66.86
CA MET A 1 -35.30 45.04 65.83
C MET A 1 -34.21 44.11 66.32
N LYS A 2 -34.49 42.82 66.47
CA LYS A 2 -33.48 41.79 66.80
C LYS A 2 -34.12 40.38 66.68
N LEU A 3 -34.59 40.05 65.45
CA LEU A 3 -35.14 38.72 65.16
C LEU A 3 -34.94 38.22 63.71
N ILE A 4 -34.01 38.85 62.99
CA ILE A 4 -33.76 38.47 61.56
C ILE A 4 -32.36 37.85 61.36
N ALA A 5 -31.50 37.84 62.46
CA ALA A 5 -30.10 37.43 62.26
C ALA A 5 -29.82 35.94 62.67
N LYS A 6 -30.83 35.17 63.05
CA LYS A 6 -30.63 33.76 63.51
C LYS A 6 -31.06 32.67 62.47
N THR A 7 -31.83 33.06 61.47
CA THR A 7 -32.34 32.09 60.48
C THR A 7 -31.47 31.95 59.26
N LEU A 8 -30.50 32.86 59.01
CA LEU A 8 -29.64 32.83 57.86
C LEU A 8 -28.33 32.00 57.95
N VAL A 9 -28.01 31.61 59.24
CA VAL A 9 -26.76 30.84 59.45
C VAL A 9 -26.98 29.32 59.35
N VAL A 10 -28.21 28.82 59.43
CA VAL A 10 -28.49 27.38 59.32
C VAL A 10 -28.58 26.89 57.87
N CYS A 11 -28.93 27.78 56.92
CA CYS A 11 -29.04 27.39 55.50
C CYS A 11 -27.68 27.36 54.76
N ILE A 12 -26.63 28.02 55.31
CA ILE A 12 -25.30 28.07 54.63
C ILE A 12 -24.50 26.78 54.92
N TRP A 13 -24.78 26.05 55.98
CA TRP A 13 -24.06 24.82 56.34
C TRP A 13 -24.61 23.55 55.65
N VAL A 14 -25.83 23.57 55.11
CA VAL A 14 -26.42 22.44 54.39
C VAL A 14 -26.04 22.45 52.91
N SER A 15 -25.65 23.62 52.36
CA SER A 15 -25.31 23.78 50.93
C SER A 15 -23.87 23.47 50.59
N LEU A 16 -22.98 23.27 51.57
CA LEU A 16 -21.55 23.00 51.32
C LEU A 16 -21.17 21.52 51.43
N ALA A 17 -22.12 20.63 51.72
CA ALA A 17 -21.83 19.21 51.87
C ALA A 17 -22.11 18.34 50.63
N ASN A 18 -22.61 18.92 49.50
CA ASN A 18 -22.98 18.16 48.30
C ASN A 18 -22.46 18.73 46.96
N CYS A 19 -21.36 19.49 46.98
CA CYS A 19 -20.59 19.79 45.76
C CYS A 19 -19.28 19.01 45.79
N ALA A 20 -19.37 17.68 45.73
CA ALA A 20 -18.32 16.92 45.09
C ALA A 20 -18.43 17.25 43.59
N PRO A 21 -17.35 17.66 42.90
CA PRO A 21 -17.38 17.74 41.45
C PRO A 21 -17.79 16.36 40.95
N ALA A 22 -18.80 16.30 40.07
CA ALA A 22 -19.08 15.11 39.33
C ALA A 22 -17.76 14.69 38.70
N PRO A 23 -17.42 13.39 38.68
CA PRO A 23 -16.27 12.93 37.87
C PRO A 23 -16.47 13.50 36.49
N ALA A 24 -15.45 14.20 35.98
CA ALA A 24 -15.44 14.66 34.62
C ALA A 24 -15.74 13.42 33.77
N GLU A 25 -16.87 13.44 33.05
CA GLU A 25 -17.09 12.48 31.97
C GLU A 25 -15.94 12.75 31.00
N ASP A 26 -14.98 11.83 30.95
CA ASP A 26 -13.95 11.83 29.94
C ASP A 26 -14.70 11.86 28.57
N ASN A 27 -14.67 13.00 27.93
CA ASN A 27 -15.26 13.14 26.62
C ASN A 27 -14.39 12.29 25.65
N PRO A 28 -14.92 11.17 25.14
CA PRO A 28 -14.13 10.24 24.34
C PRO A 28 -13.56 10.89 23.06
N ASP A 29 -14.18 11.96 22.58
CA ASP A 29 -13.74 12.70 21.39
C ASP A 29 -12.54 13.61 21.68
N GLU A 30 -12.40 14.10 22.92
CA GLU A 30 -11.30 14.98 23.32
C GLU A 30 -9.97 14.22 23.50
N ALA A 31 -10.02 12.97 23.99
CA ALA A 31 -8.85 12.10 24.11
C ALA A 31 -8.33 11.62 22.74
N THR A 32 -9.23 11.40 21.79
CA THR A 32 -8.89 10.96 20.42
C THR A 32 -8.27 12.09 19.61
N ALA A 33 -8.68 13.34 19.82
CA ALA A 33 -8.15 14.52 19.14
C ALA A 33 -6.71 14.88 19.55
N GLN A 34 -6.17 14.31 20.63
CA GLN A 34 -4.81 14.58 21.13
C GLN A 34 -3.76 13.60 20.59
N LEU A 35 -4.16 12.49 19.96
CA LEU A 35 -3.18 11.52 19.42
C LEU A 35 -2.79 11.87 18.00
N ASP A 36 -1.58 12.41 17.85
CA ASP A 36 -0.99 12.73 16.55
C ASP A 36 0.08 11.70 16.17
N ARG A 37 -0.11 11.04 15.02
CA ARG A 37 0.86 10.09 14.45
C ARG A 37 2.23 10.73 14.21
N CYS A 38 2.30 12.06 14.17
CA CYS A 38 3.51 12.82 13.90
C CYS A 38 4.33 13.17 15.16
N GLU A 39 3.83 12.89 16.36
CA GLU A 39 4.54 13.12 17.63
C GLU A 39 5.61 12.06 17.95
N GLY A 40 5.86 11.10 17.06
CA GLY A 40 6.91 10.10 17.25
C GLY A 40 6.49 8.91 18.11
N LEU A 41 5.28 8.44 17.85
CA LEU A 41 4.67 7.30 18.56
C LEU A 41 5.42 5.99 18.26
N ALA A 42 5.45 5.10 19.26
CA ALA A 42 5.83 3.72 19.08
C ALA A 42 4.57 2.89 18.80
N PHE A 43 4.49 2.23 17.66
CA PHE A 43 3.36 1.37 17.32
C PHE A 43 3.52 0.00 18.01
N ASP A 44 2.44 -0.46 18.64
CA ASP A 44 2.38 -1.78 19.29
C ASP A 44 2.17 -2.90 18.28
N ALA A 45 1.36 -2.64 17.24
CA ALA A 45 1.09 -3.59 16.17
C ALA A 45 0.85 -2.87 14.83
N ILE A 46 1.20 -3.53 13.72
CA ILE A 46 0.91 -3.04 12.37
C ILE A 46 0.47 -4.24 11.52
N THR A 47 -0.68 -4.12 10.86
CA THR A 47 -1.17 -5.16 9.96
C THR A 47 -2.00 -4.56 8.84
N PRO A 48 -1.96 -5.09 7.62
CA PRO A 48 -2.99 -4.84 6.62
C PRO A 48 -4.23 -5.72 6.88
N ASP A 49 -5.39 -5.29 6.37
CA ASP A 49 -6.57 -6.15 6.25
C ASP A 49 -6.56 -6.97 4.94
N GLU A 50 -7.60 -7.76 4.70
CA GLU A 50 -7.77 -8.59 3.51
C GLU A 50 -7.84 -7.78 2.20
N LYS A 51 -8.08 -6.47 2.29
CA LYS A 51 -8.16 -5.53 1.15
C LYS A 51 -6.90 -4.70 0.95
N GLY A 52 -5.88 -4.88 1.82
CA GLY A 52 -4.62 -4.12 1.78
C GLY A 52 -4.69 -2.75 2.47
N ASN A 53 -5.70 -2.47 3.31
CA ASN A 53 -5.68 -1.29 4.16
C ASN A 53 -4.78 -1.54 5.35
N TYR A 54 -3.81 -0.67 5.59
CA TYR A 54 -2.90 -0.79 6.72
C TYR A 54 -3.47 -0.15 7.97
N PHE A 55 -3.30 -0.82 9.10
CA PHE A 55 -3.69 -0.36 10.42
C PHE A 55 -2.47 -0.31 11.33
N PHE A 56 -2.25 0.84 11.96
CA PHE A 56 -1.17 1.09 12.91
C PHE A 56 -1.79 1.26 14.28
N PHE A 57 -1.49 0.37 15.23
CA PHE A 57 -2.08 0.34 16.57
C PHE A 57 -1.16 0.96 17.61
N GLN A 58 -1.74 1.73 18.53
CA GLN A 58 -1.09 2.20 19.75
C GLN A 58 -2.11 2.28 20.88
N GLY A 59 -1.87 1.52 21.94
CA GLY A 59 -2.81 1.42 23.06
C GLY A 59 -4.18 0.95 22.58
N THR A 60 -5.21 1.76 22.82
CA THR A 60 -6.60 1.50 22.41
C THR A 60 -6.98 2.22 21.10
N HIS A 61 -6.01 2.80 20.41
CA HIS A 61 -6.23 3.58 19.18
C HIS A 61 -5.52 2.96 17.99
N LEU A 62 -5.99 3.36 16.81
CA LEU A 62 -5.37 2.99 15.55
C LEU A 62 -5.44 4.14 14.53
N TRP A 63 -4.54 4.09 13.54
CA TRP A 63 -4.59 4.90 12.33
C TRP A 63 -4.83 3.98 11.15
N LYS A 64 -5.84 4.29 10.33
CA LYS A 64 -6.08 3.62 9.06
C LYS A 64 -5.30 4.34 7.96
N GLY A 65 -4.42 3.60 7.27
CA GLY A 65 -3.52 4.15 6.25
C GLY A 65 -2.35 4.92 6.87
N PHE A 66 -1.70 5.72 6.03
CA PHE A 66 -0.45 6.41 6.38
C PHE A 66 -0.65 7.88 6.76
N ASP A 67 -1.84 8.43 6.63
CA ASP A 67 -2.15 9.86 6.76
C ASP A 67 -3.50 10.17 7.42
N GLY A 68 -4.22 9.17 7.87
CA GLY A 68 -5.52 9.33 8.54
C GLY A 68 -5.43 9.88 9.97
N PRO A 69 -6.56 10.31 10.56
CA PRO A 69 -6.66 10.63 11.98
C PRO A 69 -6.60 9.38 12.86
N ALA A 70 -6.40 9.59 14.18
CA ALA A 70 -6.55 8.53 15.15
C ALA A 70 -8.03 8.15 15.32
N HIS A 71 -8.28 6.86 15.48
CA HIS A 71 -9.58 6.27 15.76
C HIS A 71 -9.45 5.32 16.96
N ARG A 72 -10.54 4.99 17.63
CA ARG A 72 -10.55 3.90 18.58
C ARG A 72 -10.44 2.57 17.81
N SER A 73 -9.65 1.64 18.31
CA SER A 73 -9.54 0.31 17.68
C SER A 73 -10.87 -0.44 17.65
N SER A 74 -11.72 -0.23 18.66
CA SER A 74 -13.09 -0.77 18.74
C SER A 74 -14.03 -0.27 17.63
N ASP A 75 -13.75 0.86 16.98
CA ASP A 75 -14.58 1.38 15.88
C ASP A 75 -14.46 0.51 14.63
N PHE A 76 -13.35 -0.20 14.48
CA PHE A 76 -13.06 -1.12 13.37
C PHE A 76 -13.12 -2.60 13.80
N PHE A 77 -12.70 -2.90 15.03
CA PHE A 77 -12.58 -4.25 15.56
C PHE A 77 -13.28 -4.29 16.93
N HIS A 78 -14.60 -4.42 16.91
CA HIS A 78 -15.48 -4.23 18.07
C HIS A 78 -15.09 -5.08 19.29
N ASP A 79 -14.61 -6.32 19.07
CA ASP A 79 -14.29 -7.27 20.12
C ASP A 79 -12.86 -7.16 20.67
N LEU A 80 -12.02 -6.25 20.12
CA LEU A 80 -10.69 -5.98 20.70
C LEU A 80 -10.79 -5.32 22.09
N GLY A 81 -11.93 -4.68 22.38
CA GLY A 81 -12.18 -4.05 23.66
C GLY A 81 -11.27 -2.86 23.94
N SER A 82 -11.02 -2.60 25.24
CA SER A 82 -10.12 -1.55 25.71
C SER A 82 -8.70 -2.04 26.00
N ILE A 83 -8.35 -3.26 25.59
CA ILE A 83 -7.04 -3.86 25.81
C ILE A 83 -6.16 -3.56 24.58
N HIS A 84 -4.90 -3.18 24.79
CA HIS A 84 -3.96 -2.97 23.69
C HIS A 84 -3.60 -4.29 23.02
N VAL A 85 -3.18 -4.20 21.76
CA VAL A 85 -2.72 -5.32 20.95
C VAL A 85 -1.20 -5.37 21.04
N ASP A 86 -0.62 -6.50 21.46
CA ASP A 86 0.84 -6.67 21.54
C ASP A 86 1.47 -6.81 20.16
N ALA A 87 0.80 -7.49 19.24
CA ALA A 87 1.24 -7.71 17.86
C ALA A 87 0.08 -8.11 16.97
N ALA A 88 0.24 -7.94 15.66
CA ALA A 88 -0.74 -8.38 14.66
C ALA A 88 -0.09 -8.69 13.32
N PHE A 89 -0.70 -9.61 12.57
CA PHE A 89 -0.33 -9.87 11.18
C PHE A 89 -1.53 -10.41 10.39
N ARG A 90 -1.44 -10.32 9.06
CA ARG A 90 -2.40 -10.96 8.15
C ARG A 90 -1.83 -12.28 7.65
N MET A 91 -2.60 -13.36 7.81
CA MET A 91 -2.20 -14.71 7.42
C MET A 91 -2.04 -14.85 5.91
N HIS A 92 -0.91 -15.38 5.47
CA HIS A 92 -0.72 -15.85 4.10
C HIS A 92 -0.67 -17.37 4.08
N ASN A 93 -1.79 -17.99 3.73
CA ASN A 93 -1.92 -19.45 3.62
C ASN A 93 -2.86 -19.79 2.47
N LYS A 94 -2.33 -19.83 1.24
CA LYS A 94 -3.13 -20.10 0.04
C LYS A 94 -3.71 -21.52 -0.01
N ASP A 95 -3.11 -22.44 0.72
CA ASP A 95 -3.55 -23.84 0.78
C ASP A 95 -4.73 -24.03 1.74
N ASP A 96 -4.96 -23.08 2.65
CA ASP A 96 -6.13 -23.07 3.54
C ASP A 96 -6.93 -21.76 3.39
N PRO A 97 -7.94 -21.74 2.51
CA PRO A 97 -8.79 -20.57 2.31
C PRO A 97 -9.53 -20.08 3.57
N LYS A 98 -9.66 -20.94 4.59
CA LYS A 98 -10.34 -20.57 5.85
C LYS A 98 -9.51 -19.70 6.77
N SER A 99 -8.21 -19.67 6.59
CA SER A 99 -7.30 -18.82 7.36
C SER A 99 -6.58 -17.78 6.50
N HIS A 100 -6.62 -17.93 5.16
CA HIS A 100 -5.97 -16.98 4.26
C HIS A 100 -6.61 -15.60 4.35
N ASP A 101 -5.77 -14.57 4.45
CA ASP A 101 -6.14 -13.15 4.60
C ASP A 101 -6.82 -12.79 5.94
N HIS A 102 -6.93 -13.72 6.89
CA HIS A 102 -7.39 -13.41 8.23
C HIS A 102 -6.34 -12.63 9.01
N ILE A 103 -6.79 -11.66 9.80
CA ILE A 103 -5.93 -10.89 10.70
C ILE A 103 -5.88 -11.61 12.04
N PHE A 104 -4.68 -11.89 12.50
CA PHE A 104 -4.44 -12.43 13.84
C PHE A 104 -3.91 -11.33 14.76
N PHE A 105 -4.59 -11.12 15.89
CA PHE A 105 -4.16 -10.22 16.94
C PHE A 105 -3.67 -11.03 18.14
N PHE A 106 -2.62 -10.56 18.80
CA PHE A 106 -2.01 -11.16 19.98
C PHE A 106 -2.17 -10.24 21.17
N GLN A 107 -2.66 -10.80 22.28
CA GLN A 107 -2.85 -10.13 23.57
C GLN A 107 -2.38 -11.06 24.68
N GLY A 108 -1.11 -10.90 25.12
CA GLY A 108 -0.49 -11.77 26.10
C GLY A 108 -0.33 -13.21 25.61
N ASP A 109 -1.13 -14.11 26.13
CA ASP A 109 -1.21 -15.52 25.78
C ASP A 109 -2.43 -15.87 24.92
N LYS A 110 -3.21 -14.86 24.53
CA LYS A 110 -4.42 -15.01 23.70
C LYS A 110 -4.18 -14.62 22.25
N VAL A 111 -4.92 -15.27 21.38
CA VAL A 111 -5.00 -15.01 19.94
C VAL A 111 -6.44 -14.74 19.56
N LEU A 112 -6.66 -13.72 18.73
CA LEU A 112 -7.95 -13.42 18.12
C LEU A 112 -7.79 -13.48 16.61
N SER A 113 -8.72 -14.09 15.89
CA SER A 113 -8.77 -14.15 14.44
C SER A 113 -9.95 -13.32 13.93
N TYR A 114 -9.66 -12.44 12.97
CA TYR A 114 -10.66 -11.58 12.34
C TYR A 114 -10.67 -11.75 10.83
N TYR A 115 -11.85 -11.73 10.24
CA TYR A 115 -12.04 -11.61 8.81
C TYR A 115 -13.12 -10.57 8.51
N ASN A 116 -12.87 -9.69 7.55
CA ASN A 116 -13.75 -8.57 7.23
C ASN A 116 -14.16 -7.77 8.48
N HIS A 117 -13.19 -7.52 9.38
CA HIS A 117 -13.32 -6.80 10.65
C HIS A 117 -14.26 -7.45 11.70
N THR A 118 -14.65 -8.71 11.48
CA THR A 118 -15.50 -9.47 12.38
C THR A 118 -14.68 -10.56 13.07
N LEU A 119 -14.82 -10.69 14.40
CA LEU A 119 -14.21 -11.76 15.17
C LEU A 119 -14.79 -13.13 14.74
N GLU A 120 -13.92 -14.09 14.49
CA GLU A 120 -14.35 -15.42 14.09
C GLU A 120 -14.87 -16.23 15.28
N GLU A 121 -15.80 -17.13 14.98
CA GLU A 121 -16.39 -18.05 15.96
C GLU A 121 -15.29 -18.90 16.61
N GLY A 122 -15.36 -19.04 17.94
CA GLY A 122 -14.39 -19.79 18.72
C GLY A 122 -13.16 -19.03 19.17
N TYR A 123 -13.02 -17.74 18.84
CA TYR A 123 -11.99 -16.86 19.38
C TYR A 123 -12.52 -15.96 20.50
N PRO A 124 -11.67 -15.50 21.46
CA PRO A 124 -10.21 -15.73 21.52
C PRO A 124 -9.83 -17.16 21.92
N LYS A 125 -8.66 -17.63 21.45
CA LYS A 125 -8.03 -18.91 21.82
C LYS A 125 -6.73 -18.69 22.59
N GLU A 126 -6.25 -19.77 23.23
CA GLU A 126 -4.89 -19.80 23.74
C GLU A 126 -3.87 -19.79 22.60
N LEU A 127 -2.77 -19.04 22.72
CA LEU A 127 -1.72 -18.95 21.73
C LEU A 127 -1.20 -20.32 21.29
N GLN A 128 -1.07 -21.26 22.22
CA GLN A 128 -0.55 -22.59 21.95
C GLN A 128 -1.50 -23.50 21.14
N GLU A 129 -2.77 -23.14 21.04
CA GLU A 129 -3.73 -23.90 20.22
C GLU A 129 -3.49 -23.63 18.72
N ASP A 130 -3.30 -22.37 18.34
CA ASP A 130 -3.11 -21.98 16.94
C ASP A 130 -1.63 -21.93 16.55
N PHE A 131 -0.75 -21.49 17.46
CA PHE A 131 0.69 -21.32 17.21
C PHE A 131 1.54 -22.08 18.25
N PRO A 132 1.52 -23.43 18.25
CA PRO A 132 2.26 -24.23 19.22
C PRO A 132 3.77 -23.96 19.16
N GLY A 133 4.39 -23.78 20.32
CA GLY A 133 5.82 -23.52 20.46
C GLY A 133 6.23 -22.04 20.32
N ILE A 134 5.31 -21.12 20.10
CA ILE A 134 5.57 -19.68 20.12
C ILE A 134 5.47 -19.16 21.58
N PRO A 135 6.43 -18.32 22.04
CA PRO A 135 6.38 -17.74 23.37
C PRO A 135 5.21 -16.78 23.54
N SER A 136 4.66 -16.68 24.74
CA SER A 136 3.65 -15.66 25.08
C SER A 136 4.24 -14.25 25.08
N HIS A 137 3.37 -13.22 25.02
CA HIS A 137 3.75 -11.80 25.03
C HIS A 137 4.79 -11.49 23.93
N VAL A 138 4.48 -11.84 22.67
CA VAL A 138 5.33 -11.53 21.52
C VAL A 138 5.43 -10.02 21.32
N ASP A 139 6.60 -9.51 20.95
CA ASP A 139 6.84 -8.08 20.77
C ASP A 139 6.41 -7.59 19.37
N ALA A 140 6.47 -8.46 18.36
CA ALA A 140 6.07 -8.14 16.98
C ALA A 140 5.83 -9.42 16.20
N VAL A 141 5.03 -9.34 15.14
CA VAL A 141 4.75 -10.48 14.26
C VAL A 141 4.61 -9.97 12.81
N VAL A 142 5.09 -10.75 11.85
CA VAL A 142 4.92 -10.46 10.42
C VAL A 142 4.85 -11.74 9.59
N GLU A 143 3.97 -11.74 8.59
CA GLU A 143 3.91 -12.83 7.59
C GLU A 143 5.18 -12.89 6.74
N CYS A 144 5.58 -14.07 6.31
CA CYS A 144 6.62 -14.27 5.29
C CYS A 144 6.19 -15.33 4.27
N PRO A 145 5.59 -14.92 3.15
CA PRO A 145 5.12 -15.82 2.10
C PRO A 145 6.24 -16.63 1.45
N SER A 146 5.85 -17.80 0.92
CA SER A 146 6.72 -18.59 0.03
C SER A 146 7.12 -17.77 -1.19
N GLY A 147 8.41 -17.82 -1.55
CA GLY A 147 9.02 -16.97 -2.56
C GLY A 147 9.89 -15.87 -1.94
N GLU A 148 9.47 -15.27 -0.82
CA GLU A 148 10.27 -14.35 0.00
C GLU A 148 10.95 -15.11 1.16
N CYS A 149 10.21 -16.04 1.79
CA CYS A 149 10.74 -17.08 2.65
C CYS A 149 10.79 -18.43 1.93
N LYS A 150 11.39 -19.43 2.57
CA LYS A 150 11.49 -20.78 2.00
C LYS A 150 10.13 -21.46 1.86
N THR A 151 9.25 -21.23 2.83
CA THR A 151 7.88 -21.74 2.94
C THR A 151 7.01 -20.62 3.46
N ASP A 152 5.69 -20.74 3.31
CA ASP A 152 4.76 -19.84 3.98
C ASP A 152 4.98 -19.89 5.49
N SER A 153 5.43 -18.78 6.06
CA SER A 153 5.93 -18.70 7.42
C SER A 153 5.45 -17.42 8.11
N VAL A 154 5.49 -17.45 9.43
CA VAL A 154 5.25 -16.27 10.27
C VAL A 154 6.48 -16.03 11.15
N LEU A 155 6.98 -14.81 11.17
CA LEU A 155 8.11 -14.39 11.99
C LEU A 155 7.56 -13.74 13.27
N PHE A 156 7.79 -14.40 14.41
CA PHE A 156 7.44 -13.90 15.73
C PHE A 156 8.69 -13.36 16.41
N PHE A 157 8.67 -12.12 16.85
CA PHE A 157 9.77 -11.46 17.54
C PHE A 157 9.49 -11.44 19.03
N LYS A 158 10.48 -11.84 19.80
CA LYS A 158 10.50 -11.75 21.26
C LYS A 158 11.88 -11.33 21.71
N GLU A 159 12.00 -10.12 22.26
CA GLU A 159 13.28 -9.52 22.61
C GLU A 159 14.26 -9.49 21.41
N ASN A 160 15.38 -10.21 21.46
CA ASN A 160 16.37 -10.34 20.38
C ASN A 160 16.24 -11.65 19.59
N GLN A 161 15.20 -12.44 19.87
CA GLN A 161 14.95 -13.72 19.21
C GLN A 161 13.86 -13.59 18.17
N VAL A 162 13.99 -14.35 17.09
CA VAL A 162 13.00 -14.52 16.05
C VAL A 162 12.61 -15.98 15.95
N HIS A 163 11.35 -16.27 16.20
CA HIS A 163 10.77 -17.60 16.09
C HIS A 163 10.06 -17.68 14.72
N ILE A 164 10.64 -18.47 13.82
CA ILE A 164 10.12 -18.70 12.47
C ILE A 164 9.18 -19.88 12.52
N TYR A 165 7.89 -19.60 12.40
CA TYR A 165 6.83 -20.58 12.41
C TYR A 165 6.47 -20.97 10.97
N ASP A 166 6.63 -22.24 10.61
CA ASP A 166 6.19 -22.78 9.34
C ASP A 166 4.71 -23.15 9.45
N ILE A 167 3.88 -22.53 8.61
CA ILE A 167 2.40 -22.62 8.70
C ILE A 167 1.92 -24.05 8.41
N THR A 168 2.55 -24.73 7.45
CA THR A 168 2.15 -26.06 7.01
C THR A 168 2.56 -27.15 8.00
N THR A 169 3.81 -27.12 8.46
CA THR A 169 4.38 -28.16 9.34
C THR A 169 4.20 -27.83 10.82
N LYS A 170 3.82 -26.61 11.16
CA LYS A 170 3.75 -26.06 12.53
C LYS A 170 5.11 -26.12 13.28
N ALA A 171 6.20 -26.28 12.56
CA ALA A 171 7.54 -26.33 13.11
C ALA A 171 8.05 -24.92 13.42
N VAL A 172 8.72 -24.76 14.56
CA VAL A 172 9.34 -23.52 14.99
C VAL A 172 10.86 -23.62 14.92
N LYS A 173 11.50 -22.61 14.31
CA LYS A 173 12.96 -22.42 14.32
C LYS A 173 13.29 -21.11 14.97
N THR A 174 14.07 -21.11 16.02
CA THR A 174 14.50 -19.89 16.70
C THR A 174 15.88 -19.45 16.21
N LYS A 175 16.01 -18.15 15.94
CA LYS A 175 17.26 -17.48 15.57
C LYS A 175 17.45 -16.25 16.44
N THR A 176 18.71 -15.84 16.61
CA THR A 176 19.06 -14.54 17.21
C THR A 176 19.65 -13.66 16.12
N TRP A 177 19.01 -12.49 15.89
CA TRP A 177 19.48 -11.49 14.95
C TRP A 177 20.02 -10.26 15.70
N SER A 178 21.25 -10.38 16.21
CA SER A 178 21.86 -9.41 17.10
C SER A 178 22.10 -8.02 16.49
N HIS A 179 22.08 -7.91 15.18
CA HIS A 179 22.22 -6.65 14.43
C HIS A 179 20.88 -5.98 14.14
N LEU A 180 19.76 -6.66 14.39
CA LEU A 180 18.44 -6.07 14.31
C LEU A 180 18.04 -5.50 15.69
N PRO A 181 17.51 -4.27 15.78
CA PRO A 181 17.00 -3.75 17.05
C PRO A 181 15.81 -4.59 17.55
N ARG A 182 15.48 -4.48 18.83
CA ARG A 182 14.26 -5.06 19.36
C ARG A 182 13.06 -4.43 18.64
N CYS A 183 12.30 -5.24 17.91
CA CYS A 183 11.12 -4.81 17.20
C CYS A 183 9.94 -4.67 18.17
N THR A 184 9.26 -3.52 18.21
CA THR A 184 8.00 -3.32 18.93
C THR A 184 6.79 -3.59 18.04
N SER A 185 6.96 -3.50 16.74
CA SER A 185 6.03 -3.98 15.71
C SER A 185 6.77 -4.30 14.44
N ALA A 186 6.16 -5.07 13.54
CA ALA A 186 6.76 -5.44 12.27
C ALA A 186 5.74 -5.30 11.13
N LEU A 187 6.26 -5.02 9.93
CA LEU A 187 5.44 -4.78 8.75
C LEU A 187 6.10 -5.39 7.52
N ARG A 188 5.31 -6.12 6.72
CA ARG A 188 5.62 -6.42 5.33
C ARG A 188 4.90 -5.42 4.42
N TRP A 189 5.65 -4.68 3.63
CA TRP A 189 5.11 -3.69 2.71
C TRP A 189 5.89 -3.71 1.39
N LEU A 190 5.18 -3.97 0.29
CA LEU A 190 5.76 -4.05 -1.06
C LEU A 190 6.98 -4.99 -1.12
N GLU A 191 6.84 -6.23 -0.60
CA GLU A 191 7.86 -7.27 -0.56
C GLU A 191 9.09 -6.92 0.30
N HIS A 192 8.99 -5.90 1.14
CA HIS A 192 10.04 -5.50 2.08
C HIS A 192 9.57 -5.64 3.52
N TYR A 193 10.51 -5.95 4.40
CA TYR A 193 10.25 -6.21 5.82
C TYR A 193 10.84 -5.10 6.68
N TYR A 194 10.04 -4.59 7.58
CA TYR A 194 10.36 -3.46 8.43
C TYR A 194 10.15 -3.82 9.89
N CYS A 195 11.17 -3.62 10.69
CA CYS A 195 11.15 -3.70 12.15
C CYS A 195 11.01 -2.30 12.71
N PHE A 196 9.91 -2.00 13.39
CA PHE A 196 9.69 -0.73 14.06
C PHE A 196 10.20 -0.79 15.50
N HIS A 197 10.79 0.31 15.96
CA HIS A 197 11.33 0.47 17.31
C HIS A 197 11.27 1.95 17.69
N GLY A 198 10.38 2.30 18.63
CA GLY A 198 10.00 3.69 18.87
C GLY A 198 9.38 4.30 17.63
N HIS A 199 9.75 5.55 17.30
CA HIS A 199 9.31 6.22 16.05
C HIS A 199 10.20 5.89 14.85
N ASN A 200 11.17 5.00 15.00
CA ASN A 200 12.10 4.61 13.94
C ASN A 200 11.75 3.22 13.38
N PHE A 201 12.32 2.91 12.22
CA PHE A 201 12.28 1.58 11.66
C PHE A 201 13.61 1.18 11.00
N THR A 202 13.83 -0.14 10.91
CA THR A 202 14.95 -0.76 10.21
C THR A 202 14.41 -1.79 9.21
N ARG A 203 14.81 -1.69 7.95
CA ARG A 203 14.47 -2.69 6.93
C ARG A 203 15.44 -3.86 7.03
N PHE A 204 14.89 -5.07 7.00
CA PHE A 204 15.69 -6.31 7.14
C PHE A 204 15.30 -7.36 6.09
N HIS A 205 16.17 -8.32 5.88
CA HIS A 205 15.92 -9.49 5.04
C HIS A 205 15.23 -10.58 5.86
N PRO A 206 14.06 -11.13 5.46
CA PRO A 206 13.23 -11.99 6.32
C PRO A 206 13.84 -13.37 6.62
N VAL A 207 14.80 -13.82 5.82
CA VAL A 207 15.45 -15.13 6.00
C VAL A 207 16.73 -15.04 6.84
N THR A 208 17.52 -13.97 6.65
CA THR A 208 18.84 -13.79 7.27
C THR A 208 18.85 -12.77 8.40
N GLY A 209 17.88 -11.85 8.42
CA GLY A 209 17.86 -10.72 9.32
C GLY A 209 18.80 -9.58 8.91
N ASP A 210 19.50 -9.71 7.79
CA ASP A 210 20.48 -8.71 7.34
C ASP A 210 19.84 -7.35 7.08
N VAL A 211 20.56 -6.31 7.48
CA VAL A 211 20.19 -4.92 7.27
C VAL A 211 21.05 -4.33 6.16
N THR A 212 20.41 -3.92 5.05
CA THR A 212 21.09 -3.29 3.92
C THR A 212 20.66 -1.85 3.77
N GLY A 213 21.64 -0.92 3.80
CA GLY A 213 21.41 0.52 3.72
C GLY A 213 21.59 1.23 5.06
N ALA A 214 21.38 2.56 5.04
CA ALA A 214 21.52 3.39 6.22
C ALA A 214 20.23 3.34 7.06
N TYR A 215 20.25 2.69 8.20
CA TYR A 215 19.19 2.59 9.19
C TYR A 215 19.71 2.91 10.59
N PRO A 216 18.87 3.33 11.54
CA PRO A 216 17.42 3.47 11.44
C PRO A 216 16.97 4.69 10.62
N LYS A 217 15.70 4.66 10.16
CA LYS A 217 15.02 5.80 9.53
C LYS A 217 13.77 6.17 10.32
N ASP A 218 13.37 7.44 10.26
CA ASP A 218 12.20 7.95 10.95
C ASP A 218 10.91 7.55 10.22
N ALA A 219 9.97 6.90 10.93
CA ALA A 219 8.71 6.44 10.39
C ALA A 219 7.75 7.59 10.05
N ARG A 220 7.83 8.71 10.78
CA ARG A 220 7.03 9.92 10.53
C ARG A 220 7.26 10.46 9.12
N ARG A 221 8.52 10.44 8.71
CA ARG A 221 8.93 10.89 7.38
C ARG A 221 8.61 9.88 6.29
N TYR A 222 8.81 8.60 6.57
CA TYR A 222 8.78 7.56 5.56
C TYR A 222 7.38 6.97 5.35
N PHE A 223 6.67 6.68 6.45
CA PHE A 223 5.36 6.04 6.44
C PHE A 223 4.23 7.03 6.75
N MET A 224 4.34 7.82 7.81
CA MET A 224 3.23 8.60 8.34
C MET A 224 2.95 9.92 7.61
N LYS A 225 3.68 10.24 6.55
CA LYS A 225 3.51 11.44 5.70
C LYS A 225 3.37 12.74 6.51
N CYS A 226 4.19 12.89 7.56
CA CYS A 226 4.14 14.05 8.44
C CYS A 226 4.74 15.28 7.76
N PRO A 227 4.05 16.44 7.74
CA PRO A 227 4.45 17.63 6.98
C PRO A 227 5.85 18.15 7.33
N ASP A 228 6.16 18.23 8.62
CA ASP A 228 7.44 18.78 9.13
C ASP A 228 8.64 17.84 8.88
N PHE A 229 8.37 16.58 8.52
CA PHE A 229 9.37 15.56 8.26
C PHE A 229 9.46 15.16 6.79
N SER A 230 8.54 15.61 5.94
CA SER A 230 8.56 15.32 4.52
C SER A 230 9.47 16.28 3.75
N HIS A 231 10.36 15.75 2.92
CA HIS A 231 11.00 16.55 1.87
C HIS A 231 10.05 16.62 0.65
N GLY A 232 9.15 17.58 0.65
CA GLY A 232 8.19 17.80 -0.41
C GLY A 232 6.76 17.35 -0.06
N GLU A 233 5.83 17.76 -0.89
CA GLU A 233 4.39 17.57 -0.73
C GLU A 233 4.02 16.13 -0.36
N GLY A 234 3.21 15.96 0.68
CA GLY A 234 2.65 14.67 1.05
C GLY A 234 1.71 14.19 -0.07
N TYR A 235 2.08 13.09 -0.73
CA TYR A 235 1.23 12.49 -1.76
C TYR A 235 0.22 11.55 -1.09
N SER A 236 -1.01 11.98 -1.03
CA SER A 236 -2.13 11.07 -0.71
C SER A 236 -2.46 10.24 -1.94
N THR A 237 -2.87 8.98 -1.71
CA THR A 237 -3.42 8.15 -2.79
C THR A 237 -4.75 8.79 -3.23
N PRO A 238 -4.88 9.22 -4.48
CA PRO A 238 -6.12 9.86 -4.93
C PRO A 238 -7.26 8.83 -4.89
N LYS A 239 -8.50 9.32 -4.72
CA LYS A 239 -9.69 8.47 -4.83
C LYS A 239 -9.82 7.96 -6.26
N CYS A 240 -10.29 6.75 -6.43
CA CYS A 240 -10.51 6.14 -7.74
C CYS A 240 -11.39 7.01 -8.65
N SER A 241 -12.45 7.59 -8.09
CA SER A 241 -13.39 8.44 -8.82
C SER A 241 -12.80 9.78 -9.29
N GLU A 242 -11.66 10.21 -8.73
CA GLU A 242 -11.01 11.50 -9.01
C GLU A 242 -9.73 11.35 -9.87
N VAL A 243 -9.29 10.11 -10.14
CA VAL A 243 -8.05 9.87 -10.87
C VAL A 243 -8.27 10.06 -12.38
N LYS A 244 -7.47 10.97 -12.94
CA LYS A 244 -7.19 11.01 -14.38
C LYS A 244 -5.79 10.40 -14.59
N LEU A 245 -5.70 9.34 -15.38
CA LEU A 245 -4.44 8.68 -15.70
C LEU A 245 -3.80 9.33 -16.93
N ASP A 246 -2.50 9.63 -16.82
CA ASP A 246 -1.71 10.09 -17.97
C ASP A 246 -1.03 8.91 -18.68
N ALA A 247 -0.69 7.84 -17.95
CA ALA A 247 -0.11 6.63 -18.51
C ALA A 247 -0.29 5.43 -17.59
N ILE A 248 -0.23 4.21 -18.14
CA ILE A 248 -0.34 2.97 -17.37
C ILE A 248 0.47 1.86 -18.04
N THR A 249 1.11 1.02 -17.24
CA THR A 249 1.76 -0.21 -17.70
C THR A 249 1.78 -1.28 -16.61
N THR A 250 2.07 -2.52 -17.02
CA THR A 250 2.34 -3.64 -16.11
C THR A 250 3.69 -4.22 -16.45
N ASP A 251 4.53 -4.50 -15.46
CA ASP A 251 5.83 -5.15 -15.65
C ASP A 251 5.70 -6.68 -15.80
N ASP A 252 6.82 -7.36 -16.04
CA ASP A 252 6.89 -8.81 -16.23
C ASP A 252 6.58 -9.61 -14.95
N SER A 253 6.65 -8.98 -13.78
CA SER A 253 6.25 -9.58 -12.51
C SER A 253 4.75 -9.42 -12.22
N GLY A 254 4.00 -8.71 -13.07
CA GLY A 254 2.57 -8.45 -12.92
C GLY A 254 2.23 -7.22 -12.09
N LYS A 255 3.22 -6.42 -11.68
CA LYS A 255 3.01 -5.17 -10.95
C LYS A 255 2.51 -4.09 -11.90
N SER A 256 1.41 -3.44 -11.55
CA SER A 256 0.82 -2.36 -12.35
C SER A 256 1.24 -0.99 -11.84
N TYR A 257 1.55 -0.10 -12.77
CA TYR A 257 1.98 1.28 -12.52
C TYR A 257 1.04 2.24 -13.23
N PHE A 258 0.43 3.14 -12.46
CA PHE A 258 -0.52 4.14 -12.92
C PHE A 258 0.11 5.51 -12.70
N PHE A 259 0.22 6.32 -13.74
CA PHE A 259 0.86 7.65 -13.69
C PHE A 259 -0.21 8.73 -13.78
N ALA A 260 -0.08 9.75 -12.90
CA ALA A 260 -0.97 10.90 -12.85
C ALA A 260 -0.19 12.15 -12.39
N GLY A 261 0.03 13.11 -13.27
CA GLY A 261 0.83 14.31 -13.00
C GLY A 261 2.27 13.96 -12.61
N SER A 262 2.66 14.35 -11.40
CA SER A 262 4.01 14.11 -10.85
C SER A 262 4.12 12.84 -9.98
N ILE A 263 3.03 12.09 -9.85
CA ILE A 263 2.99 10.86 -9.04
C ILE A 263 2.79 9.62 -9.91
N TYR A 264 3.21 8.49 -9.37
CA TYR A 264 2.74 7.20 -9.84
C TYR A 264 2.14 6.40 -8.67
N MET A 265 1.19 5.56 -9.01
CA MET A 265 0.61 4.60 -8.08
C MET A 265 1.06 3.20 -8.51
N ARG A 266 1.42 2.36 -7.54
CA ARG A 266 1.87 0.98 -7.77
C ARG A 266 0.92 0.02 -7.09
N LEU A 267 0.48 -0.99 -7.84
CA LEU A 267 -0.35 -2.09 -7.38
C LEU A 267 0.41 -3.40 -7.65
N ASP A 268 0.95 -4.01 -6.61
CA ASP A 268 1.64 -5.30 -6.69
C ASP A 268 0.61 -6.45 -6.70
N SER A 269 -0.37 -6.35 -5.83
CA SER A 269 -1.55 -7.22 -5.78
C SER A 269 -2.70 -6.48 -5.08
N ARG A 270 -3.92 -6.98 -5.22
CA ARG A 270 -5.07 -6.44 -4.46
C ARG A 270 -4.88 -6.58 -2.96
N ARG A 271 -4.18 -7.63 -2.54
CA ARG A 271 -3.85 -7.93 -1.15
C ARG A 271 -2.85 -6.90 -0.56
N ASP A 272 -1.92 -6.41 -1.37
CA ASP A 272 -0.94 -5.40 -0.93
C ASP A 272 -1.47 -3.97 -1.02
N GLY A 273 -2.56 -3.75 -1.79
CA GLY A 273 -3.19 -2.45 -1.96
C GLY A 273 -2.45 -1.53 -2.93
N LEU A 274 -3.03 -0.35 -3.16
CA LEU A 274 -2.52 0.67 -4.06
C LEU A 274 -1.69 1.71 -3.28
N HIS A 275 -0.45 1.98 -3.71
CA HIS A 275 0.46 2.92 -3.05
C HIS A 275 0.95 4.01 -4.00
N ALA A 276 0.90 5.27 -3.58
CA ALA A 276 1.32 6.44 -4.36
C ALA A 276 2.72 6.93 -3.99
N PHE A 277 3.50 7.31 -5.00
CA PHE A 277 4.86 7.81 -4.87
C PHE A 277 5.13 8.93 -5.88
N PRO A 278 6.06 9.87 -5.58
CA PRO A 278 6.58 10.79 -6.58
C PRO A 278 7.31 10.03 -7.69
N ILE A 279 7.09 10.38 -8.96
CA ILE A 279 7.79 9.77 -10.10
C ILE A 279 9.32 9.88 -9.91
N ARG A 280 9.81 11.05 -9.54
CA ARG A 280 11.24 11.32 -9.36
C ARG A 280 11.91 10.55 -8.24
N ARG A 281 11.15 9.93 -7.34
CA ARG A 281 11.69 9.05 -6.29
C ARG A 281 12.29 7.77 -6.89
N THR A 282 11.69 7.27 -7.95
CA THR A 282 12.07 6.02 -8.62
C THR A 282 12.78 6.28 -9.95
N TRP A 283 12.31 7.27 -10.70
CA TRP A 283 12.84 7.66 -12.02
C TRP A 283 13.21 9.15 -11.99
N SER A 284 14.42 9.45 -11.50
CA SER A 284 14.88 10.83 -11.16
C SER A 284 14.80 11.81 -12.31
N GLU A 285 15.05 11.34 -13.54
CA GLU A 285 15.11 12.17 -14.74
C GLU A 285 13.74 12.38 -15.41
N VAL A 286 12.69 11.64 -14.97
CA VAL A 286 11.34 11.70 -15.56
C VAL A 286 10.47 12.67 -14.74
N PRO A 287 10.11 13.85 -15.28
CA PRO A 287 9.30 14.83 -14.54
C PRO A 287 7.81 14.49 -14.49
N SER A 288 7.29 13.95 -15.57
CA SER A 288 5.92 13.48 -15.80
C SER A 288 5.93 12.56 -17.02
N VAL A 289 4.82 11.87 -17.29
CA VAL A 289 4.76 10.81 -18.32
C VAL A 289 3.57 11.09 -19.23
N ASP A 290 3.77 11.07 -20.55
CA ASP A 290 2.68 11.13 -21.52
C ASP A 290 2.28 9.72 -21.97
N ALA A 291 3.25 8.78 -22.05
CA ALA A 291 2.97 7.38 -22.31
C ALA A 291 4.05 6.49 -21.68
N VAL A 292 3.72 5.24 -21.37
CA VAL A 292 4.63 4.26 -20.81
C VAL A 292 4.31 2.86 -21.31
N PHE A 293 5.33 2.04 -21.50
CA PHE A 293 5.18 0.61 -21.73
C PHE A 293 6.38 -0.16 -21.18
N PHE A 294 6.18 -1.44 -20.89
CA PHE A 294 7.22 -2.34 -20.42
C PHE A 294 7.60 -3.33 -21.53
N TYR A 295 8.89 -3.47 -21.81
CA TYR A 295 9.40 -4.41 -22.80
C TYR A 295 10.72 -5.03 -22.39
N GLY A 296 10.77 -6.34 -22.34
CA GLY A 296 11.90 -7.08 -21.78
C GLY A 296 12.02 -6.77 -20.28
N ASP A 297 13.21 -6.43 -19.83
CA ASP A 297 13.48 -6.00 -18.46
C ASP A 297 13.48 -4.47 -18.28
N LYS A 298 12.81 -3.74 -19.18
CA LYS A 298 12.93 -2.29 -19.30
C LYS A 298 11.59 -1.58 -19.31
N MET A 299 11.54 -0.45 -18.63
CA MET A 299 10.43 0.49 -18.66
C MET A 299 10.78 1.66 -19.60
N TYR A 300 9.93 1.87 -20.60
CA TYR A 300 10.03 2.93 -21.60
C TYR A 300 9.07 4.04 -21.23
N PHE A 301 9.59 5.23 -20.96
CA PHE A 301 8.80 6.44 -20.73
C PHE A 301 8.89 7.35 -21.94
N ILE A 302 7.76 7.89 -22.36
CA ILE A 302 7.66 8.91 -23.39
C ILE A 302 7.20 10.21 -22.73
N LYS A 303 7.92 11.30 -22.96
CA LYS A 303 7.58 12.64 -22.54
C LYS A 303 7.91 13.65 -23.64
N GLY A 304 6.88 14.24 -24.25
CA GLY A 304 7.02 15.07 -25.44
C GLY A 304 7.69 14.26 -26.56
N ASN A 305 8.76 14.78 -27.11
CA ASN A 305 9.56 14.13 -28.15
C ASN A 305 10.73 13.26 -27.61
N GLN A 306 10.76 12.98 -26.32
CA GLN A 306 11.85 12.22 -25.68
C GLN A 306 11.38 10.88 -25.13
N THR A 307 12.28 9.89 -25.24
CA THR A 307 12.15 8.56 -24.67
C THR A 307 13.21 8.35 -23.61
N TYR A 308 12.80 7.90 -22.43
CA TYR A 308 13.67 7.48 -21.32
C TYR A 308 13.51 5.97 -21.14
N ILE A 309 14.63 5.25 -21.08
CA ILE A 309 14.59 3.79 -20.85
C ILE A 309 15.30 3.47 -19.55
N TYR A 310 14.56 2.89 -18.64
CA TYR A 310 15.10 2.41 -17.37
C TYR A 310 15.11 0.89 -17.35
N LYS A 311 16.26 0.34 -16.98
CA LYS A 311 16.40 -1.08 -16.71
C LYS A 311 15.89 -1.39 -15.32
N GLY A 312 15.03 -2.43 -15.20
CA GLY A 312 14.54 -2.96 -13.93
C GLY A 312 15.61 -3.73 -13.17
N GLY A 313 15.34 -4.02 -11.90
CA GLY A 313 16.20 -4.73 -10.98
C GLY A 313 15.90 -4.35 -9.54
N ALA A 314 16.88 -4.46 -8.64
CA ALA A 314 16.74 -3.98 -7.26
C ALA A 314 16.39 -2.48 -7.18
N HIS A 315 16.83 -1.71 -8.18
CA HIS A 315 16.47 -0.31 -8.44
C HIS A 315 16.40 -0.08 -9.94
N TYR A 316 15.52 0.83 -10.36
CA TYR A 316 15.49 1.29 -11.75
C TYR A 316 16.70 2.17 -12.04
N THR A 317 17.42 1.86 -13.14
CA THR A 317 18.60 2.61 -13.57
C THR A 317 18.39 3.11 -15.00
N LEU A 318 18.55 4.43 -15.23
CA LEU A 318 18.51 5.01 -16.57
C LEU A 318 19.61 4.40 -17.41
N MET A 319 19.27 3.96 -18.60
CA MET A 319 20.26 3.40 -19.54
C MET A 319 21.17 4.51 -20.06
N GLU A 320 22.42 4.16 -20.30
CA GLU A 320 23.41 5.07 -20.87
C GLU A 320 22.97 5.58 -22.26
N GLY A 321 23.14 6.89 -22.48
CA GLY A 321 22.75 7.56 -23.72
C GLY A 321 21.29 7.98 -23.79
N TYR A 322 20.49 7.78 -22.75
CA TYR A 322 19.10 8.29 -22.65
C TYR A 322 19.03 9.56 -21.79
N PRO A 323 18.05 10.47 -22.05
CA PRO A 323 16.98 10.36 -23.05
C PRO A 323 17.44 10.49 -24.49
N LYS A 324 16.74 9.81 -25.40
CA LYS A 324 16.86 9.94 -26.86
C LYS A 324 15.58 10.54 -27.45
N SER A 325 15.66 11.07 -28.68
CA SER A 325 14.46 11.51 -29.37
C SER A 325 13.53 10.32 -29.66
N LEU A 326 12.23 10.56 -29.67
CA LEU A 326 11.21 9.57 -30.00
C LEU A 326 11.40 9.04 -31.43
N ALA A 327 11.80 9.90 -32.37
CA ALA A 327 12.14 9.53 -33.75
C ALA A 327 13.34 8.58 -33.82
N GLU A 328 14.40 8.86 -33.04
CA GLU A 328 15.59 8.00 -33.02
C GLU A 328 15.30 6.63 -32.39
N GLU A 329 14.51 6.61 -31.31
CA GLU A 329 14.26 5.38 -30.56
C GLU A 329 13.13 4.52 -31.16
N LEU A 330 12.01 5.13 -31.60
CA LEU A 330 10.82 4.41 -32.06
C LEU A 330 10.43 4.68 -33.53
N GLY A 331 11.16 5.55 -34.23
CA GLY A 331 10.83 5.93 -35.61
C GLY A 331 9.53 6.72 -35.74
N VAL A 332 9.12 7.43 -34.65
CA VAL A 332 7.86 8.18 -34.57
C VAL A 332 8.14 9.66 -34.30
N GLU A 333 7.57 10.54 -35.15
CA GLU A 333 7.71 12.02 -35.04
C GLU A 333 6.36 12.66 -34.73
N VAL A 334 5.74 12.30 -33.64
CA VAL A 334 4.41 12.81 -33.24
C VAL A 334 4.33 13.01 -31.73
N ASP A 335 3.43 13.85 -31.28
CA ASP A 335 3.05 13.88 -29.86
C ASP A 335 2.29 12.59 -29.54
N VAL A 336 2.63 11.95 -28.44
CA VAL A 336 2.06 10.66 -28.04
C VAL A 336 1.09 10.88 -26.89
N ASP A 337 -0.16 10.45 -27.09
CA ASP A 337 -1.19 10.50 -26.04
C ASP A 337 -1.18 9.26 -25.16
N ALA A 338 -0.91 8.08 -25.76
CA ALA A 338 -0.83 6.82 -25.02
C ALA A 338 0.03 5.79 -25.76
N ALA A 339 0.51 4.78 -25.05
CA ALA A 339 1.18 3.63 -25.66
C ALA A 339 0.84 2.36 -24.87
N PHE A 340 0.82 1.23 -25.57
CA PHE A 340 0.71 -0.08 -24.93
C PHE A 340 1.48 -1.15 -25.69
N LEU A 341 1.88 -2.18 -24.99
CA LEU A 341 2.47 -3.40 -25.52
C LEU A 341 1.76 -4.59 -24.90
N CYS A 342 1.31 -5.53 -25.74
CA CYS A 342 0.64 -6.72 -25.25
C CYS A 342 1.63 -7.79 -24.74
N PRO A 343 1.27 -8.59 -23.73
CA PRO A 343 2.14 -9.62 -23.18
C PRO A 343 2.68 -10.57 -24.27
N ASN A 344 3.97 -10.89 -24.19
CA ASN A 344 4.68 -11.77 -25.14
C ASN A 344 4.69 -11.28 -26.60
N LYS A 345 4.45 -9.99 -26.82
CA LYS A 345 4.57 -9.35 -28.14
C LYS A 345 5.83 -8.49 -28.22
N HIS A 346 6.22 -8.14 -29.43
CA HIS A 346 7.36 -7.26 -29.71
C HIS A 346 6.93 -5.97 -30.43
N THR A 347 5.62 -5.76 -30.55
CA THR A 347 5.04 -4.61 -31.23
C THR A 347 4.45 -3.67 -30.20
N VAL A 348 4.98 -2.46 -30.09
CA VAL A 348 4.36 -1.40 -29.32
C VAL A 348 3.36 -0.63 -30.17
N HIS A 349 2.23 -0.32 -29.60
CA HIS A 349 1.19 0.51 -30.21
C HIS A 349 1.25 1.92 -29.62
N ILE A 350 1.45 2.90 -30.50
CA ILE A 350 1.55 4.34 -30.16
C ILE A 350 0.27 5.02 -30.61
N ILE A 351 -0.41 5.69 -29.71
CA ILE A 351 -1.67 6.40 -29.96
C ILE A 351 -1.43 7.91 -29.98
N GLN A 352 -1.97 8.56 -31.03
CA GLN A 352 -2.04 10.01 -31.17
C GLN A 352 -3.40 10.38 -31.75
N GLY A 353 -4.18 11.18 -31.04
CA GLY A 353 -5.54 11.55 -31.44
C GLY A 353 -6.42 10.33 -31.63
N ASP A 354 -6.83 10.09 -32.89
CA ASP A 354 -7.58 8.90 -33.31
C ASP A 354 -6.72 7.89 -34.11
N ARG A 355 -5.40 8.01 -34.09
CA ARG A 355 -4.48 7.14 -34.83
C ARG A 355 -3.72 6.23 -33.88
N VAL A 356 -3.65 4.94 -34.22
CA VAL A 356 -2.76 3.98 -33.58
C VAL A 356 -1.73 3.48 -34.57
N ARG A 357 -0.45 3.57 -34.19
CA ARG A 357 0.71 3.13 -34.96
C ARG A 357 1.38 1.96 -34.32
N ALA A 358 1.68 0.93 -35.10
CA ALA A 358 2.40 -0.25 -34.61
C ALA A 358 3.88 -0.12 -34.96
N VAL A 359 4.76 -0.31 -33.99
CA VAL A 359 6.22 -0.27 -34.13
C VAL A 359 6.81 -1.59 -33.67
N ASP A 360 7.56 -2.26 -34.54
CA ASP A 360 8.28 -3.49 -34.15
C ASP A 360 9.57 -3.16 -33.42
N LEU A 361 9.64 -3.55 -32.17
CA LEU A 361 10.78 -3.30 -31.27
C LEU A 361 12.00 -4.21 -31.57
N THR A 362 11.86 -5.24 -32.40
CA THR A 362 12.97 -6.11 -32.84
C THR A 362 13.68 -5.58 -34.07
N ALA A 363 13.04 -4.71 -34.83
CA ALA A 363 13.59 -4.13 -36.04
C ALA A 363 14.69 -3.08 -35.75
N THR A 364 15.66 -2.96 -36.64
CA THR A 364 16.72 -1.94 -36.62
C THR A 364 16.97 -1.40 -38.02
N PRO A 365 16.68 -0.12 -38.31
CA PRO A 365 16.03 0.85 -37.46
C PRO A 365 14.56 0.49 -37.17
N ARG A 366 14.03 0.97 -36.07
CA ARG A 366 12.60 0.86 -35.77
C ARG A 366 11.80 1.79 -36.67
N VAL A 367 10.71 1.28 -37.20
CA VAL A 367 9.82 2.03 -38.09
C VAL A 367 8.37 1.66 -37.83
N VAL A 368 7.46 2.56 -38.15
CA VAL A 368 6.03 2.29 -38.14
C VAL A 368 5.70 1.23 -39.21
N THR A 369 5.16 0.11 -38.80
CA THR A 369 4.79 -1.01 -39.66
C THR A 369 3.34 -0.96 -40.12
N GLN A 370 2.46 -0.43 -39.29
CA GLN A 370 1.02 -0.32 -39.56
C GLN A 370 0.46 0.95 -38.88
N GLU A 371 -0.58 1.51 -39.50
CA GLU A 371 -1.36 2.61 -38.94
C GLU A 371 -2.85 2.36 -39.14
N HIS A 372 -3.66 2.55 -38.07
CA HIS A 372 -5.11 2.41 -38.10
C HIS A 372 -5.78 3.61 -37.45
N THR A 373 -7.05 3.85 -37.80
CA THR A 373 -7.89 4.86 -37.17
C THR A 373 -8.76 4.22 -36.11
N LEU A 374 -8.77 4.79 -34.92
CA LEU A 374 -9.60 4.37 -33.79
C LEU A 374 -10.96 5.07 -33.80
N PRO A 375 -12.04 4.45 -33.33
CA PRO A 375 -13.35 5.11 -33.16
C PRO A 375 -13.38 6.04 -31.94
N LEU A 376 -12.28 6.18 -31.19
CA LEU A 376 -12.10 7.01 -30.01
C LEU A 376 -10.99 8.03 -30.26
N LYS A 377 -11.16 9.22 -29.65
CA LYS A 377 -10.17 10.31 -29.62
C LYS A 377 -9.87 10.70 -28.20
N ASP A 378 -8.78 11.44 -28.01
CA ASP A 378 -8.36 11.98 -26.70
C ASP A 378 -8.20 10.86 -25.66
N ILE A 379 -7.41 9.85 -26.00
CA ILE A 379 -7.05 8.74 -25.13
C ILE A 379 -5.95 9.22 -24.20
N ASP A 380 -6.20 9.16 -22.90
CA ASP A 380 -5.25 9.61 -21.89
C ASP A 380 -4.20 8.53 -21.54
N ALA A 381 -4.58 7.25 -21.58
CA ALA A 381 -3.68 6.13 -21.28
C ALA A 381 -4.17 4.83 -21.95
N ALA A 382 -3.29 3.85 -22.09
CA ALA A 382 -3.63 2.56 -22.66
C ALA A 382 -2.86 1.42 -21.98
N LEU A 383 -3.52 0.27 -21.82
CA LEU A 383 -2.94 -0.94 -21.24
C LEU A 383 -3.39 -2.17 -22.03
N CYS A 384 -2.48 -3.08 -22.33
CA CYS A 384 -2.82 -4.43 -22.77
C CYS A 384 -2.46 -5.43 -21.68
N GLY A 385 -3.43 -6.23 -21.26
CA GLY A 385 -3.27 -7.24 -20.24
C GLY A 385 -3.93 -8.57 -20.63
N PRO A 386 -3.97 -9.55 -19.72
CA PRO A 386 -4.59 -10.87 -19.99
C PRO A 386 -6.06 -10.78 -20.38
N ASN A 387 -6.75 -9.72 -19.96
CA ASN A 387 -8.18 -9.52 -20.19
C ASN A 387 -8.49 -8.63 -21.40
N GLY A 388 -7.50 -8.33 -22.25
CA GLY A 388 -7.62 -7.49 -23.45
C GLY A 388 -6.96 -6.13 -23.32
N ILE A 389 -7.35 -5.22 -24.23
CA ILE A 389 -6.81 -3.86 -24.30
C ILE A 389 -7.80 -2.90 -23.65
N HIS A 390 -7.29 -2.04 -22.80
CA HIS A 390 -8.05 -1.00 -22.11
C HIS A 390 -7.54 0.38 -22.56
N LEU A 391 -8.40 1.19 -23.14
CA LEU A 391 -8.14 2.59 -23.47
C LEU A 391 -8.82 3.48 -22.44
N PHE A 392 -8.07 4.33 -21.78
CA PHE A 392 -8.54 5.21 -20.71
C PHE A 392 -8.78 6.62 -21.24
N LYS A 393 -9.92 7.21 -20.86
CA LYS A 393 -10.30 8.57 -21.21
C LYS A 393 -11.08 9.21 -20.07
N GLY A 394 -10.49 10.22 -19.42
CA GLY A 394 -11.05 10.83 -18.21
C GLY A 394 -11.20 9.80 -17.10
N SER A 395 -12.39 9.66 -16.57
CA SER A 395 -12.74 8.68 -15.51
C SER A 395 -13.28 7.35 -16.05
N ASP A 396 -13.23 7.15 -17.37
CA ASP A 396 -13.78 5.97 -18.03
C ASP A 396 -12.70 5.18 -18.75
N TYR A 397 -12.95 3.90 -18.98
CA TYR A 397 -12.14 3.09 -19.89
C TYR A 397 -13.00 2.28 -20.84
N TYR A 398 -12.42 1.95 -21.99
CA TYR A 398 -13.04 1.20 -23.09
C TYR A 398 -12.27 -0.09 -23.29
N LYS A 399 -12.95 -1.23 -23.24
CA LYS A 399 -12.33 -2.55 -23.31
C LYS A 399 -12.49 -3.16 -24.70
N TYR A 400 -11.37 -3.59 -25.28
CA TYR A 400 -11.29 -4.38 -26.50
C TYR A 400 -10.70 -5.76 -26.18
N GLU A 401 -11.22 -6.79 -26.80
CA GLU A 401 -10.80 -8.18 -26.51
C GLU A 401 -9.42 -8.52 -27.08
N SER A 402 -9.01 -7.85 -28.16
CA SER A 402 -7.75 -8.10 -28.87
C SER A 402 -7.31 -6.90 -29.71
N GLU A 403 -6.06 -6.93 -30.20
CA GLU A 403 -5.54 -5.96 -31.17
C GLU A 403 -6.39 -5.93 -32.45
N LEU A 404 -6.84 -7.10 -32.93
CA LEU A 404 -7.70 -7.18 -34.10
C LEU A 404 -9.04 -6.47 -33.84
N SER A 405 -9.68 -6.72 -32.71
CA SER A 405 -10.94 -6.04 -32.37
C SER A 405 -10.76 -4.52 -32.24
N LEU A 406 -9.62 -4.06 -31.71
CA LEU A 406 -9.29 -2.64 -31.61
C LEU A 406 -9.23 -1.96 -32.98
N VAL A 407 -8.50 -2.55 -33.94
CA VAL A 407 -8.25 -1.93 -35.26
C VAL A 407 -9.38 -2.13 -36.29
N THR A 408 -10.27 -3.10 -36.06
CA THR A 408 -11.40 -3.38 -36.96
C THR A 408 -12.73 -2.79 -36.48
N SER A 409 -12.81 -2.34 -35.23
CA SER A 409 -14.04 -1.77 -34.70
C SER A 409 -14.33 -0.40 -35.32
N SER A 410 -15.53 -0.24 -35.83
CA SER A 410 -16.02 1.04 -36.36
C SER A 410 -16.68 1.93 -35.30
N THR A 411 -17.02 1.36 -34.14
CA THR A 411 -17.65 2.06 -33.01
C THR A 411 -16.92 1.74 -31.71
N ALA A 412 -16.90 2.71 -30.79
CA ALA A 412 -16.35 2.52 -29.47
C ALA A 412 -17.19 1.53 -28.66
N PRO A 413 -16.60 0.67 -27.85
CA PRO A 413 -17.31 -0.12 -26.83
C PRO A 413 -18.04 0.76 -25.83
N VAL A 414 -18.93 0.15 -25.03
CA VAL A 414 -19.58 0.86 -23.91
C VAL A 414 -18.51 1.23 -22.87
N PRO A 415 -18.46 2.50 -22.42
CA PRO A 415 -17.52 2.92 -21.41
C PRO A 415 -17.80 2.26 -20.05
N LEU A 416 -16.75 1.91 -19.34
CA LEU A 416 -16.75 1.39 -17.98
C LEU A 416 -16.03 2.39 -17.07
N LYS A 417 -16.48 2.52 -15.82
CA LYS A 417 -15.81 3.40 -14.86
C LYS A 417 -14.48 2.82 -14.39
N ILE A 418 -13.49 3.69 -14.23
CA ILE A 418 -12.25 3.35 -13.53
C ILE A 418 -12.63 3.17 -12.06
N THR A 419 -12.64 1.94 -11.60
CA THR A 419 -13.06 1.56 -10.25
C THR A 419 -12.01 0.70 -9.60
N SER A 420 -12.31 0.25 -8.38
CA SER A 420 -11.52 -0.76 -7.66
C SER A 420 -11.16 -2.00 -8.49
N ALA A 421 -11.97 -2.34 -9.52
CA ALA A 421 -11.67 -3.47 -10.40
C ALA A 421 -10.38 -3.26 -11.23
N VAL A 422 -10.05 -2.01 -11.58
CA VAL A 422 -8.87 -1.66 -12.38
C VAL A 422 -7.70 -1.26 -11.50
N MET A 423 -7.94 -0.41 -10.50
CA MET A 423 -6.87 0.19 -9.68
C MET A 423 -6.74 -0.41 -8.28
N GLY A 424 -7.69 -1.25 -7.84
CA GLY A 424 -7.67 -1.79 -6.48
C GLY A 424 -7.98 -0.79 -5.38
N CYS A 425 -8.39 0.44 -5.73
CA CYS A 425 -8.75 1.47 -4.75
C CYS A 425 -10.19 1.29 -4.26
N GLN A 426 -10.48 1.77 -3.07
CA GLN A 426 -11.83 1.84 -2.51
C GLN A 426 -12.39 3.25 -2.73
N ASP A 427 -13.63 3.34 -3.21
CA ASP A 427 -14.38 4.60 -3.30
C ASP A 427 -14.92 5.01 -1.92
#